data_af7bd0f67c96f4e9fb519dcd9478ad5e
#
_entry.id   af7bd0f67c96f4e9fb519dcd9478ad5e
#
_cell.length_a   1.000
_cell.length_b   1.000
_cell.length_c   1.000
_cell.angle_alpha   90.00
_cell.angle_beta   90.00
_cell.angle_gamma   90.00
#
_symmetry.space_group_name_H-M   'P 1'
#
loop_
_entity.id
_entity.type
_entity.pdbx_description
1 polymer ?
#
loop_
_entity_poly.entity_id
_entity_poly.type
_entity_poly.pdbx_seq_one_letter_code
_entity_poly.pdbx_strand_id
1 'polypeptide(L)'
;MNGWKFTWKNILNARGRYLILIAVSACLFAALLVAAGALTATLQREAELRLEYGATARVGLAKRNSSPSDPDSDLYTLLSEADYRALADDPYVTQVQIKSFLYCANMGDTALERNGSPSSLRNWHSFIIGYNMAEPNVFTNCTQADFKEGRCFSDGTECVVSDVTAALNALQVGDVLRFVHMPTGAALEMTVVGIVSSAKMESRYADSPAQEAYIFTDMSGPAAAFGKLHRQSINFNNTGVEPFSDGYDVVVSLDSPEHFSDYQAKMLDKTIVIDGQEYRYTVDYYTGGYWELFHTLQPIAQRSLLIELLVAVLFAALTLTAAVINLRARKQQFGILLSMGMPRHEILLSYCLEQILVFLASVLLGALLGLLAAPALGISIPAKAFGAVWYCFGILAVALVVMVCTILRFRPIKLLRN
;
A
#
# COMPACT_ATOMS: atom_id res chain seq x y z
N MET A 1 59.03 12.18 -12.00
CA MET A 1 58.21 13.02 -11.13
C MET A 1 56.96 12.21 -10.73
N ASN A 2 56.68 11.99 -9.45
CA ASN A 2 55.56 11.13 -9.07
C ASN A 2 54.23 11.74 -9.57
N GLY A 3 53.50 11.03 -10.41
CA GLY A 3 52.22 11.49 -11.00
C GLY A 3 51.24 12.04 -9.99
N TRP A 4 51.23 11.53 -8.76
CA TRP A 4 50.40 12.03 -7.62
C TRP A 4 50.72 13.47 -7.23
N LYS A 5 52.03 13.85 -7.12
CA LYS A 5 52.41 15.23 -6.77
C LYS A 5 52.03 16.22 -7.88
N PHE A 6 52.06 15.76 -9.14
CA PHE A 6 51.61 16.55 -10.28
C PHE A 6 50.09 16.77 -10.27
N THR A 7 49.32 15.73 -10.03
CA THR A 7 47.84 15.80 -9.92
C THR A 7 47.43 16.79 -8.80
N TRP A 8 48.03 16.66 -7.62
CA TRP A 8 47.72 17.52 -6.48
C TRP A 8 48.03 18.98 -6.76
N LYS A 9 49.20 19.29 -7.35
CA LYS A 9 49.58 20.66 -7.70
C LYS A 9 48.63 21.26 -8.76
N ASN A 10 48.12 20.45 -9.68
CA ASN A 10 47.18 20.89 -10.68
C ASN A 10 45.81 21.27 -10.04
N ILE A 11 45.33 20.44 -9.14
CA ILE A 11 44.09 20.75 -8.39
C ILE A 11 44.20 22.05 -7.62
N LEU A 12 45.32 22.25 -6.91
CA LEU A 12 45.56 23.47 -6.12
C LEU A 12 45.69 24.74 -7.00
N ASN A 13 46.29 24.64 -8.18
CA ASN A 13 46.44 25.79 -9.06
C ASN A 13 45.10 26.19 -9.72
N ALA A 14 44.16 25.28 -9.90
CA ALA A 14 42.83 25.52 -10.50
C ALA A 14 41.69 25.39 -9.49
N ARG A 15 41.99 25.61 -8.18
CA ARG A 15 41.09 25.38 -7.05
C ARG A 15 39.69 25.95 -7.23
N GLY A 16 39.56 27.18 -7.74
CA GLY A 16 38.25 27.82 -7.92
C GLY A 16 37.33 27.05 -8.87
N ARG A 17 37.87 26.54 -9.99
CA ARG A 17 37.12 25.76 -10.96
C ARG A 17 36.66 24.42 -10.37
N TYR A 18 37.56 23.73 -9.66
CA TYR A 18 37.23 22.44 -9.03
C TYR A 18 36.25 22.59 -7.89
N LEU A 19 36.34 23.62 -7.08
CA LEU A 19 35.40 23.89 -6.01
C LEU A 19 33.97 24.10 -6.55
N ILE A 20 33.83 24.89 -7.63
CA ILE A 20 32.52 25.09 -8.27
C ILE A 20 31.98 23.75 -8.82
N LEU A 21 32.84 22.99 -9.51
CA LEU A 21 32.45 21.70 -10.06
C LEU A 21 32.02 20.72 -8.96
N ILE A 22 32.81 20.62 -7.88
CA ILE A 22 32.47 19.77 -6.72
C ILE A 22 31.15 20.22 -6.10
N ALA A 23 30.96 21.53 -5.87
CA ALA A 23 29.74 22.04 -5.26
C ALA A 23 28.48 21.73 -6.10
N VAL A 24 28.53 22.00 -7.41
CA VAL A 24 27.38 21.75 -8.28
C VAL A 24 27.11 20.24 -8.42
N SER A 25 28.17 19.44 -8.61
CA SER A 25 28.03 17.98 -8.67
C SER A 25 27.51 17.39 -7.34
N ALA A 26 27.94 17.92 -6.20
CA ALA A 26 27.46 17.51 -4.89
C ALA A 26 25.98 17.85 -4.69
N CYS A 27 25.52 19.03 -5.12
CA CYS A 27 24.11 19.39 -5.07
C CYS A 27 23.24 18.46 -5.94
N LEU A 28 23.69 18.16 -7.16
CA LEU A 28 22.98 17.23 -8.02
C LEU A 28 22.96 15.80 -7.45
N PHE A 29 24.08 15.35 -6.87
CA PHE A 29 24.12 14.05 -6.21
C PHE A 29 23.23 13.99 -4.97
N ALA A 30 23.19 15.07 -4.16
CA ALA A 30 22.28 15.17 -3.05
C ALA A 30 20.80 15.07 -3.49
N ALA A 31 20.44 15.80 -4.56
CA ALA A 31 19.11 15.73 -5.15
C ALA A 31 18.76 14.31 -5.68
N LEU A 32 19.73 13.66 -6.34
CA LEU A 32 19.58 12.28 -6.80
C LEU A 32 19.35 11.31 -5.64
N LEU A 33 20.13 11.45 -4.56
CA LEU A 33 20.00 10.59 -3.38
C LEU A 33 18.65 10.78 -2.67
N VAL A 34 18.18 12.03 -2.56
CA VAL A 34 16.86 12.33 -1.99
C VAL A 34 15.72 11.76 -2.86
N ALA A 35 15.82 11.91 -4.19
CA ALA A 35 14.82 11.36 -5.12
C ALA A 35 14.79 9.83 -5.07
N ALA A 36 15.96 9.18 -5.09
CA ALA A 36 16.07 7.72 -4.93
C ALA A 36 15.56 7.24 -3.55
N GLY A 37 15.80 8.04 -2.50
CA GLY A 37 15.26 7.80 -1.15
C GLY A 37 13.74 7.85 -1.13
N ALA A 38 13.13 8.87 -1.72
CA ALA A 38 11.68 9.01 -1.83
C ALA A 38 11.06 7.85 -2.63
N LEU A 39 11.65 7.49 -3.76
CA LEU A 39 11.17 6.37 -4.58
C LEU A 39 11.24 5.05 -3.82
N THR A 40 12.39 4.73 -3.22
CA THR A 40 12.57 3.47 -2.48
C THR A 40 11.70 3.40 -1.24
N ALA A 41 11.51 4.50 -0.50
CA ALA A 41 10.60 4.56 0.64
C ALA A 41 9.14 4.34 0.22
N THR A 42 8.72 4.94 -0.91
CA THR A 42 7.36 4.76 -1.45
C THR A 42 7.12 3.32 -1.88
N LEU A 43 8.08 2.70 -2.60
CA LEU A 43 7.97 1.30 -3.02
C LEU A 43 7.99 0.32 -1.83
N GLN A 44 8.76 0.63 -0.80
CA GLN A 44 8.75 -0.17 0.44
C GLN A 44 7.41 -0.05 1.15
N ARG A 45 6.85 1.16 1.27
CA ARG A 45 5.54 1.36 1.87
C ARG A 45 4.42 0.67 1.07
N GLU A 46 4.50 0.71 -0.27
CA GLU A 46 3.57 -0.05 -1.12
C GLU A 46 3.68 -1.57 -0.85
N ALA A 47 4.90 -2.11 -0.75
CA ALA A 47 5.10 -3.52 -0.45
C ALA A 47 4.60 -3.91 0.96
N GLU A 48 4.82 -3.05 1.97
CA GLU A 48 4.29 -3.23 3.32
C GLU A 48 2.75 -3.24 3.32
N LEU A 49 2.12 -2.28 2.61
CA LEU A 49 0.67 -2.23 2.48
C LEU A 49 0.10 -3.46 1.77
N ARG A 50 0.79 -3.98 0.75
CA ARG A 50 0.40 -5.23 0.10
C ARG A 50 0.42 -6.42 1.06
N LEU A 51 1.38 -6.47 1.99
CA LEU A 51 1.44 -7.50 3.03
C LEU A 51 0.41 -7.27 4.13
N GLU A 52 0.17 -6.03 4.50
CA GLU A 52 -0.75 -5.66 5.59
C GLU A 52 -2.22 -5.86 5.20
N TYR A 53 -2.61 -5.46 4.00
CA TYR A 53 -4.00 -5.53 3.54
C TYR A 53 -4.31 -6.76 2.69
N GLY A 54 -3.28 -7.50 2.26
CA GLY A 54 -3.44 -8.69 1.41
C GLY A 54 -4.12 -8.40 0.07
N ALA A 55 -4.39 -9.47 -0.68
CA ALA A 55 -5.24 -9.40 -1.85
C ALA A 55 -6.64 -9.87 -1.45
N THR A 56 -7.54 -8.96 -1.13
CA THR A 56 -8.90 -9.29 -0.75
C THR A 56 -9.90 -8.83 -1.81
N ALA A 57 -10.83 -9.72 -2.14
CA ALA A 57 -11.87 -9.49 -3.12
C ALA A 57 -13.24 -9.66 -2.48
N ARG A 58 -14.17 -8.76 -2.77
CA ARG A 58 -15.58 -8.94 -2.46
C ARG A 58 -16.25 -9.64 -3.63
N VAL A 59 -16.93 -10.74 -3.35
CA VAL A 59 -17.64 -11.51 -4.36
C VAL A 59 -19.13 -11.31 -4.21
N GLY A 60 -19.80 -10.95 -5.30
CA GLY A 60 -21.24 -10.73 -5.36
C GLY A 60 -21.86 -11.33 -6.63
N LEU A 61 -23.10 -11.03 -6.85
CA LEU A 61 -23.82 -11.40 -8.07
C LEU A 61 -24.39 -10.17 -8.76
N ALA A 62 -24.51 -10.24 -10.07
CA ALA A 62 -25.25 -9.27 -10.89
C ALA A 62 -26.11 -9.97 -11.90
N LYS A 63 -27.26 -9.38 -12.27
CA LYS A 63 -28.04 -9.86 -13.40
C LYS A 63 -27.21 -9.81 -14.67
N ARG A 64 -27.32 -10.80 -15.54
CA ARG A 64 -26.52 -10.90 -16.78
C ARG A 64 -26.52 -9.63 -17.63
N ASN A 65 -27.62 -8.88 -17.63
CA ASN A 65 -27.80 -7.66 -18.42
C ASN A 65 -27.48 -6.36 -17.68
N SER A 66 -27.08 -6.42 -16.40
CA SER A 66 -26.67 -5.24 -15.63
C SER A 66 -25.19 -4.93 -15.88
N SER A 67 -24.81 -3.66 -15.68
CA SER A 67 -23.40 -3.27 -15.74
C SER A 67 -22.61 -3.98 -14.65
N PRO A 68 -21.37 -4.46 -14.91
CA PRO A 68 -20.51 -5.01 -13.87
C PRO A 68 -20.18 -4.03 -12.76
N SER A 69 -20.28 -2.73 -13.04
CA SER A 69 -19.99 -1.64 -12.10
C SER A 69 -21.19 -1.19 -11.26
N ASP A 70 -22.36 -1.83 -11.46
CA ASP A 70 -23.55 -1.54 -10.67
C ASP A 70 -24.08 -2.87 -10.10
N PRO A 71 -23.44 -3.41 -9.05
CA PRO A 71 -23.89 -4.61 -8.38
C PRO A 71 -25.21 -4.30 -7.69
N ASP A 72 -26.26 -4.98 -8.14
CA ASP A 72 -27.56 -4.91 -7.50
C ASP A 72 -27.41 -5.50 -6.07
N SER A 73 -27.39 -4.63 -5.07
CA SER A 73 -27.11 -4.98 -3.66
C SER A 73 -28.05 -6.07 -3.12
N ASP A 74 -29.22 -6.22 -3.73
CA ASP A 74 -30.20 -7.23 -3.34
C ASP A 74 -29.87 -8.65 -3.77
N LEU A 75 -28.84 -8.84 -4.60
CA LEU A 75 -28.49 -10.16 -5.14
C LEU A 75 -27.57 -10.98 -4.24
N TYR A 76 -26.95 -10.37 -3.24
CA TYR A 76 -26.05 -11.06 -2.28
C TYR A 76 -26.76 -12.16 -1.46
N THR A 77 -28.09 -12.14 -1.37
CA THR A 77 -28.86 -13.10 -0.63
C THR A 77 -29.28 -14.33 -1.44
N LEU A 78 -29.00 -14.37 -2.73
CA LEU A 78 -29.45 -15.46 -3.62
C LEU A 78 -28.61 -16.74 -3.49
N LEU A 79 -27.32 -16.61 -3.17
CA LEU A 79 -26.43 -17.73 -3.00
C LEU A 79 -26.59 -18.35 -1.61
N SER A 80 -26.45 -19.67 -1.55
CA SER A 80 -26.34 -20.37 -0.28
C SER A 80 -24.93 -20.25 0.29
N GLU A 81 -24.77 -20.51 1.59
CA GLU A 81 -23.46 -20.60 2.21
C GLU A 81 -22.55 -21.64 1.52
N ALA A 82 -23.13 -22.76 1.03
CA ALA A 82 -22.39 -23.78 0.32
C ALA A 82 -21.81 -23.27 -1.01
N ASP A 83 -22.55 -22.43 -1.74
CA ASP A 83 -22.06 -21.82 -2.98
C ASP A 83 -20.87 -20.91 -2.71
N TYR A 84 -20.91 -20.14 -1.62
CA TYR A 84 -19.80 -19.29 -1.23
C TYR A 84 -18.59 -20.09 -0.72
N ARG A 85 -18.81 -21.20 -0.01
CA ARG A 85 -17.71 -22.08 0.43
C ARG A 85 -16.99 -22.72 -0.76
N ALA A 86 -17.69 -22.99 -1.85
CA ALA A 86 -17.10 -23.52 -3.09
C ALA A 86 -16.13 -22.52 -3.77
N LEU A 87 -16.12 -21.26 -3.38
CA LEU A 87 -15.10 -20.30 -3.83
C LEU A 87 -13.69 -20.65 -3.31
N ALA A 88 -13.60 -21.38 -2.20
CA ALA A 88 -12.32 -21.84 -1.65
C ALA A 88 -11.63 -22.90 -2.54
N ASP A 89 -12.33 -23.51 -3.49
CA ASP A 89 -11.74 -24.50 -4.41
C ASP A 89 -10.82 -23.87 -5.47
N ASP A 90 -10.78 -22.54 -5.57
CA ASP A 90 -9.89 -21.86 -6.49
C ASP A 90 -8.45 -21.83 -5.95
N PRO A 91 -7.44 -22.20 -6.76
CA PRO A 91 -6.06 -22.30 -6.30
C PRO A 91 -5.44 -20.97 -5.83
N TYR A 92 -5.99 -19.84 -6.23
CA TYR A 92 -5.55 -18.51 -5.77
C TYR A 92 -6.15 -18.11 -4.44
N VAL A 93 -7.19 -18.82 -3.97
CA VAL A 93 -7.92 -18.47 -2.75
C VAL A 93 -7.26 -19.15 -1.55
N THR A 94 -6.84 -18.33 -0.60
CA THR A 94 -6.28 -18.79 0.68
C THR A 94 -7.34 -18.87 1.77
N GLN A 95 -8.36 -18.01 1.71
CA GLN A 95 -9.41 -17.94 2.71
C GLN A 95 -10.69 -17.35 2.13
N VAL A 96 -11.82 -17.86 2.58
CA VAL A 96 -13.16 -17.29 2.29
C VAL A 96 -13.78 -16.89 3.61
N GLN A 97 -14.00 -15.60 3.82
CA GLN A 97 -14.72 -15.06 4.95
C GLN A 97 -16.16 -14.75 4.52
N ILE A 98 -17.11 -15.40 5.19
CA ILE A 98 -18.54 -15.20 4.97
C ILE A 98 -19.07 -14.46 6.19
N LYS A 99 -19.73 -13.32 5.96
CA LYS A 99 -20.46 -12.57 6.98
C LYS A 99 -21.95 -12.69 6.67
N SER A 100 -22.74 -13.12 7.64
CA SER A 100 -24.19 -13.06 7.56
C SER A 100 -24.69 -11.82 8.28
N PHE A 101 -25.63 -11.10 7.69
CA PHE A 101 -26.33 -9.99 8.29
C PHE A 101 -27.75 -10.42 8.60
N LEU A 102 -28.15 -10.26 9.85
CA LEU A 102 -29.46 -10.65 10.33
C LEU A 102 -30.09 -9.47 11.06
N TYR A 103 -31.29 -9.14 10.63
CA TYR A 103 -32.07 -8.09 11.25
C TYR A 103 -32.96 -8.66 12.35
N CYS A 104 -32.66 -8.28 13.60
CA CYS A 104 -33.34 -8.81 14.78
C CYS A 104 -33.95 -7.72 15.63
N ALA A 105 -35.06 -8.02 16.27
CA ALA A 105 -35.57 -7.21 17.36
C ALA A 105 -35.01 -7.67 18.71
N ASN A 106 -34.71 -6.73 19.58
CA ASN A 106 -34.34 -7.01 20.96
C ASN A 106 -35.61 -7.33 21.76
N MET A 107 -35.51 -8.28 22.68
CA MET A 107 -36.68 -8.66 23.53
C MET A 107 -36.54 -8.14 24.96
N GLY A 108 -37.64 -7.57 25.47
CA GLY A 108 -37.83 -7.24 26.89
C GLY A 108 -36.80 -6.27 27.45
N ASP A 109 -36.28 -6.59 28.63
CA ASP A 109 -35.37 -5.72 29.38
C ASP A 109 -33.92 -5.68 28.76
N THR A 110 -33.68 -6.46 27.72
CA THR A 110 -32.41 -6.50 27.01
C THR A 110 -32.38 -5.59 25.77
N ALA A 111 -33.33 -4.69 25.64
CA ALA A 111 -33.36 -3.72 24.54
C ALA A 111 -32.12 -2.81 24.60
N LEU A 112 -31.33 -2.86 23.54
CA LEU A 112 -30.08 -2.09 23.43
C LEU A 112 -30.35 -0.65 22.98
N GLU A 113 -29.74 0.31 23.67
CA GLU A 113 -29.77 1.72 23.29
C GLU A 113 -28.75 1.99 22.16
N ARG A 114 -29.09 2.95 21.29
CA ARG A 114 -28.24 3.41 20.20
C ARG A 114 -27.53 4.71 20.60
N ASN A 115 -26.34 4.88 20.07
CA ASN A 115 -25.60 6.14 20.19
C ASN A 115 -26.34 7.26 19.41
N GLY A 116 -26.66 8.37 20.08
CA GLY A 116 -27.30 9.54 19.46
C GLY A 116 -28.81 9.51 19.29
N SER A 117 -29.53 8.47 19.74
CA SER A 117 -30.98 8.45 19.74
C SER A 117 -31.55 9.03 21.05
N PRO A 118 -32.60 9.87 21.01
CA PRO A 118 -33.31 10.25 22.23
C PRO A 118 -33.84 9.00 22.92
N SER A 119 -33.76 8.96 24.23
CA SER A 119 -34.22 7.86 25.10
C SER A 119 -35.71 7.46 24.91
N SER A 120 -36.50 8.27 24.21
CA SER A 120 -37.91 8.00 23.89
C SER A 120 -38.10 7.05 22.69
N LEU A 121 -37.10 6.83 21.88
CA LEU A 121 -37.09 5.87 20.77
C LEU A 121 -36.12 4.74 21.12
N ARG A 122 -36.50 3.89 22.07
CA ARG A 122 -35.81 2.60 22.23
C ARG A 122 -35.92 1.85 20.93
N ASN A 123 -34.82 1.80 20.19
CA ASN A 123 -34.79 1.11 18.93
C ASN A 123 -34.70 -0.39 19.20
N TRP A 124 -35.77 -1.05 18.88
CA TRP A 124 -36.03 -2.46 19.09
C TRP A 124 -35.23 -3.38 18.17
N HIS A 125 -34.31 -2.82 17.34
CA HIS A 125 -33.64 -3.55 16.29
C HIS A 125 -32.13 -3.54 16.48
N SER A 126 -31.52 -4.69 16.26
CA SER A 126 -30.09 -4.88 16.24
C SER A 126 -29.69 -5.70 15.02
N PHE A 127 -28.48 -5.49 14.54
CA PHE A 127 -27.89 -6.35 13.52
C PHE A 127 -27.03 -7.41 14.20
N ILE A 128 -27.35 -8.67 13.95
CA ILE A 128 -26.48 -9.78 14.29
C ILE A 128 -25.62 -10.07 13.07
N ILE A 129 -24.31 -9.99 13.26
CA ILE A 129 -23.31 -10.29 12.23
C ILE A 129 -22.66 -11.62 12.58
N GLY A 130 -23.02 -12.64 11.83
CA GLY A 130 -22.44 -13.97 11.97
C GLY A 130 -21.25 -14.15 11.05
N TYR A 131 -20.17 -14.70 11.56
CA TYR A 131 -18.97 -15.07 10.78
C TYR A 131 -18.86 -16.57 10.66
N ASN A 132 -18.30 -17.06 9.55
CA ASN A 132 -17.98 -18.48 9.36
C ASN A 132 -16.68 -18.91 10.07
N MET A 133 -16.06 -18.02 10.83
CA MET A 133 -14.81 -18.23 11.55
C MET A 133 -14.90 -17.60 12.94
N ALA A 134 -14.42 -18.32 13.93
CA ALA A 134 -14.43 -17.93 15.35
C ALA A 134 -13.04 -17.44 15.81
N GLU A 135 -12.47 -16.47 15.10
CA GLU A 135 -11.12 -15.94 15.36
C GLU A 135 -11.13 -14.41 15.48
N PRO A 136 -10.22 -13.81 16.29
CA PRO A 136 -10.13 -12.35 16.40
C PRO A 136 -9.89 -11.62 15.08
N ASN A 137 -9.27 -12.27 14.10
CA ASN A 137 -8.96 -11.70 12.78
C ASN A 137 -10.19 -11.42 11.91
N VAL A 138 -11.39 -11.84 12.32
CA VAL A 138 -12.65 -11.41 11.68
C VAL A 138 -12.88 -9.91 11.83
N PHE A 139 -12.25 -9.27 12.81
CA PHE A 139 -12.17 -7.84 12.96
C PHE A 139 -10.90 -7.30 12.29
N THR A 140 -10.87 -6.01 11.98
CA THR A 140 -9.75 -5.39 11.26
C THR A 140 -8.46 -5.42 12.07
N ASN A 141 -7.47 -6.19 11.63
CA ASN A 141 -6.17 -6.32 12.29
C ASN A 141 -6.29 -6.53 13.81
N CYS A 142 -7.24 -7.35 14.23
CA CYS A 142 -7.54 -7.61 15.63
C CYS A 142 -6.85 -8.88 16.12
N THR A 143 -6.32 -8.81 17.32
CA THR A 143 -5.75 -9.92 18.06
C THR A 143 -6.47 -10.07 19.40
N GLN A 144 -6.22 -11.14 20.12
CA GLN A 144 -6.80 -11.31 21.47
C GLN A 144 -6.42 -10.17 22.43
N ALA A 145 -5.30 -9.51 22.23
CA ALA A 145 -4.86 -8.38 23.04
C ALA A 145 -5.66 -7.07 22.81
N ASP A 146 -6.41 -7.01 21.73
CA ASP A 146 -7.26 -5.85 21.38
C ASP A 146 -8.65 -5.89 22.03
N PHE A 147 -8.99 -7.02 22.69
CA PHE A 147 -10.18 -7.12 23.51
C PHE A 147 -9.95 -6.38 24.82
N LYS A 148 -10.86 -5.46 25.15
CA LYS A 148 -10.84 -4.74 26.43
C LYS A 148 -11.19 -5.67 27.59
N GLU A 149 -12.14 -6.57 27.35
CA GLU A 149 -12.56 -7.59 28.29
C GLU A 149 -12.93 -8.88 27.55
N GLY A 150 -12.69 -10.02 28.17
CA GLY A 150 -13.11 -11.32 27.68
C GLY A 150 -12.30 -11.84 26.49
N ARG A 151 -12.97 -12.47 25.53
CA ARG A 151 -12.39 -13.15 24.37
C ARG A 151 -13.28 -13.08 23.12
N CYS A 152 -12.78 -13.53 22.00
CA CYS A 152 -13.59 -13.78 20.82
C CYS A 152 -14.61 -14.91 21.08
N PHE A 153 -15.73 -14.87 20.38
CA PHE A 153 -16.72 -15.96 20.41
C PHE A 153 -16.09 -17.26 19.88
N SER A 154 -16.60 -18.40 20.36
CA SER A 154 -16.19 -19.72 19.94
C SER A 154 -17.30 -20.53 19.28
N ASP A 155 -18.54 -20.14 19.51
CA ASP A 155 -19.72 -20.77 18.94
C ASP A 155 -20.87 -19.76 18.79
N GLY A 156 -21.98 -20.21 18.23
CA GLY A 156 -23.13 -19.37 17.92
C GLY A 156 -24.03 -19.01 19.11
N THR A 157 -23.72 -19.46 20.33
CA THR A 157 -24.38 -19.05 21.57
C THR A 157 -23.64 -17.93 22.30
N GLU A 158 -22.48 -17.55 21.76
CA GLU A 158 -21.62 -16.52 22.28
C GLU A 158 -21.59 -15.30 21.35
N CYS A 159 -21.46 -14.12 21.92
CA CYS A 159 -21.32 -12.90 21.15
C CYS A 159 -20.25 -11.95 21.68
N VAL A 160 -19.78 -11.10 20.79
CA VAL A 160 -18.89 -9.98 21.07
C VAL A 160 -19.59 -8.68 20.72
N VAL A 161 -19.38 -7.66 21.53
CA VAL A 161 -19.92 -6.31 21.31
C VAL A 161 -18.80 -5.29 21.27
N SER A 162 -19.06 -4.10 20.69
CA SER A 162 -18.12 -3.00 20.75
C SER A 162 -18.05 -2.39 22.14
N ASP A 163 -16.94 -1.78 22.47
CA ASP A 163 -16.77 -1.01 23.70
C ASP A 163 -17.78 0.16 23.80
N VAL A 164 -18.16 0.74 22.66
CA VAL A 164 -19.18 1.80 22.62
C VAL A 164 -20.57 1.23 22.94
N THR A 165 -20.94 0.10 22.33
CA THR A 165 -22.21 -0.58 22.62
C THR A 165 -22.27 -1.05 24.08
N ALA A 166 -21.17 -1.61 24.58
CA ALA A 166 -21.09 -2.07 25.97
C ALA A 166 -21.23 -0.92 26.96
N ALA A 167 -20.50 0.18 26.75
CA ALA A 167 -20.57 1.35 27.62
C ALA A 167 -21.98 2.01 27.65
N LEU A 168 -22.62 2.11 26.47
CA LEU A 168 -23.93 2.72 26.31
C LEU A 168 -25.04 1.93 27.05
N ASN A 169 -24.89 0.61 27.02
CA ASN A 169 -25.91 -0.31 27.59
C ASN A 169 -25.48 -0.94 28.92
N ALA A 170 -24.37 -0.51 29.50
CA ALA A 170 -23.78 -1.05 30.74
C ALA A 170 -23.58 -2.57 30.69
N LEU A 171 -23.25 -3.12 29.50
CA LEU A 171 -23.04 -4.54 29.32
C LEU A 171 -21.68 -4.99 29.86
N GLN A 172 -21.69 -6.18 30.45
CA GLN A 172 -20.52 -6.86 30.98
C GLN A 172 -20.35 -8.24 30.35
N VAL A 173 -19.15 -8.78 30.39
CA VAL A 173 -18.92 -10.16 30.00
C VAL A 173 -19.70 -11.09 30.92
N GLY A 174 -20.52 -11.99 30.36
CA GLY A 174 -21.44 -12.87 31.06
C GLY A 174 -22.90 -12.48 30.92
N ASP A 175 -23.23 -11.27 30.46
CA ASP A 175 -24.60 -10.86 30.23
C ASP A 175 -25.24 -11.65 29.08
N VAL A 176 -26.55 -11.93 29.20
CA VAL A 176 -27.31 -12.66 28.18
C VAL A 176 -28.19 -11.68 27.41
N LEU A 177 -28.00 -11.63 26.10
CA LEU A 177 -28.81 -10.85 25.17
C LEU A 177 -29.84 -11.75 24.49
N ARG A 178 -31.10 -11.24 24.33
CA ARG A 178 -32.20 -11.96 23.70
C ARG A 178 -32.67 -11.23 22.46
N PHE A 179 -32.76 -11.96 21.38
CA PHE A 179 -33.15 -11.44 20.07
C PHE A 179 -34.27 -12.25 19.46
N VAL A 180 -35.08 -11.61 18.64
CA VAL A 180 -36.07 -12.26 17.77
C VAL A 180 -35.76 -11.89 16.34
N HIS A 181 -35.54 -12.89 15.50
CA HIS A 181 -35.36 -12.70 14.08
C HIS A 181 -36.69 -12.20 13.46
N MET A 182 -36.64 -11.03 12.87
CA MET A 182 -37.85 -10.36 12.39
C MET A 182 -38.63 -11.16 11.33
N PRO A 183 -37.94 -11.79 10.31
CA PRO A 183 -38.65 -12.55 9.31
C PRO A 183 -39.31 -13.84 9.80
N THR A 184 -38.69 -14.53 10.76
CA THR A 184 -39.16 -15.87 11.19
C THR A 184 -39.86 -15.89 12.55
N GLY A 185 -39.69 -14.85 13.36
CA GLY A 185 -40.14 -14.82 14.74
C GLY A 185 -39.39 -15.77 15.69
N ALA A 186 -38.33 -16.41 15.24
CA ALA A 186 -37.51 -17.30 16.06
C ALA A 186 -36.67 -16.49 17.06
N ALA A 187 -36.53 -17.02 18.28
CA ALA A 187 -35.76 -16.39 19.34
C ALA A 187 -34.31 -16.97 19.35
N LEU A 188 -33.36 -16.09 19.68
CA LEU A 188 -31.94 -16.45 19.89
C LEU A 188 -31.47 -15.79 21.18
N GLU A 189 -30.82 -16.56 22.05
CA GLU A 189 -30.12 -16.06 23.23
C GLU A 189 -28.61 -16.22 23.01
N MET A 190 -27.85 -15.16 23.34
CA MET A 190 -26.43 -15.14 23.24
C MET A 190 -25.78 -14.54 24.47
N THR A 191 -24.68 -15.11 24.92
CA THR A 191 -23.91 -14.62 26.06
C THR A 191 -22.79 -13.71 25.57
N VAL A 192 -22.66 -12.51 26.12
CA VAL A 192 -21.54 -11.62 25.85
C VAL A 192 -20.26 -12.22 26.42
N VAL A 193 -19.31 -12.63 25.58
CA VAL A 193 -18.05 -13.22 26.00
C VAL A 193 -16.86 -12.31 25.79
N GLY A 194 -17.06 -11.20 25.06
CA GLY A 194 -15.99 -10.25 24.80
C GLY A 194 -16.46 -8.86 24.44
N ILE A 195 -15.65 -7.89 24.79
CA ILE A 195 -15.82 -6.47 24.45
C ILE A 195 -14.58 -6.05 23.67
N VAL A 196 -14.75 -5.73 22.40
CA VAL A 196 -13.66 -5.34 21.49
C VAL A 196 -13.65 -3.84 21.27
N SER A 197 -12.47 -3.26 21.04
CA SER A 197 -12.34 -1.84 20.72
C SER A 197 -13.03 -1.52 19.40
N SER A 198 -13.89 -0.48 19.37
CA SER A 198 -14.53 0.02 18.15
C SER A 198 -13.54 0.43 17.06
N ALA A 199 -12.32 0.85 17.44
CA ALA A 199 -11.24 1.16 16.50
C ALA A 199 -10.74 -0.06 15.68
N LYS A 200 -11.08 -1.29 16.10
CA LYS A 200 -10.78 -2.54 15.41
C LYS A 200 -11.93 -3.05 14.54
N MET A 201 -13.00 -2.31 14.48
CA MET A 201 -14.15 -2.62 13.63
C MET A 201 -14.02 -1.93 12.28
N GLU A 202 -14.68 -2.46 11.27
CA GLU A 202 -14.81 -1.74 9.99
C GLU A 202 -15.48 -0.39 10.23
N SER A 203 -15.08 0.64 9.48
CA SER A 203 -15.57 2.03 9.67
C SER A 203 -17.09 2.12 9.65
N ARG A 204 -17.75 1.32 8.81
CA ARG A 204 -19.22 1.26 8.76
C ARG A 204 -19.86 0.81 10.08
N TYR A 205 -19.14 0.10 10.94
CA TYR A 205 -19.62 -0.34 12.26
C TYR A 205 -19.14 0.58 13.38
N ALA A 206 -18.06 1.36 13.14
CA ALA A 206 -17.42 2.22 14.12
C ALA A 206 -17.91 3.68 14.09
N ASP A 207 -18.18 4.22 12.91
CA ASP A 207 -18.28 5.68 12.70
C ASP A 207 -19.69 6.20 12.44
N SER A 208 -20.72 5.33 12.35
CA SER A 208 -22.05 5.82 12.10
C SER A 208 -22.74 6.36 13.37
N PRO A 209 -23.00 7.66 13.50
CA PRO A 209 -23.58 8.25 14.71
C PRO A 209 -25.07 7.93 14.93
N ALA A 210 -25.74 7.33 13.97
CA ALA A 210 -27.17 6.96 14.05
C ALA A 210 -27.35 5.46 14.24
N GLN A 211 -26.48 4.79 14.99
CA GLN A 211 -26.20 3.40 14.79
C GLN A 211 -27.00 2.42 15.60
N GLU A 212 -27.32 1.45 14.86
CA GLU A 212 -27.86 0.17 15.28
C GLU A 212 -26.82 -0.57 16.12
N ALA A 213 -27.25 -1.28 17.12
CA ALA A 213 -26.35 -2.12 17.89
C ALA A 213 -25.92 -3.31 17.02
N TYR A 214 -24.64 -3.41 16.76
CA TYR A 214 -24.03 -4.54 16.05
C TYR A 214 -23.56 -5.57 17.07
N ILE A 215 -23.99 -6.81 16.87
CA ILE A 215 -23.66 -7.97 17.71
C ILE A 215 -22.93 -8.97 16.83
N PHE A 216 -21.75 -9.39 17.23
CA PHE A 216 -20.87 -10.24 16.44
C PHE A 216 -20.86 -11.64 17.05
N THR A 217 -21.04 -12.67 16.22
CA THR A 217 -21.11 -14.07 16.67
C THR A 217 -20.60 -15.04 15.60
N ASP A 218 -20.49 -16.32 15.92
CA ASP A 218 -20.35 -17.38 14.94
C ASP A 218 -21.70 -17.61 14.24
N MET A 219 -21.68 -17.74 12.91
CA MET A 219 -22.91 -17.86 12.12
C MET A 219 -23.68 -19.17 12.35
N SER A 220 -23.08 -20.18 12.97
CA SER A 220 -23.76 -21.45 13.27
C SER A 220 -24.93 -21.29 14.22
N GLY A 221 -24.87 -20.34 15.19
CA GLY A 221 -25.96 -20.09 16.11
C GLY A 221 -27.21 -19.50 15.44
N PRO A 222 -27.07 -18.35 14.75
CA PRO A 222 -28.14 -17.81 13.92
C PRO A 222 -28.67 -18.81 12.90
N ALA A 223 -27.80 -19.58 12.23
CA ALA A 223 -28.21 -20.58 11.26
C ALA A 223 -29.04 -21.72 11.89
N ALA A 224 -28.65 -22.15 13.10
CA ALA A 224 -29.42 -23.16 13.85
C ALA A 224 -30.77 -22.64 14.35
N ALA A 225 -30.81 -21.39 14.83
CA ALA A 225 -32.01 -20.78 15.39
C ALA A 225 -33.02 -20.35 14.33
N PHE A 226 -32.54 -19.77 13.22
CA PHE A 226 -33.40 -19.12 12.22
C PHE A 226 -33.55 -19.91 10.94
N GLY A 227 -32.77 -20.98 10.76
CA GLY A 227 -32.73 -21.76 9.53
C GLY A 227 -32.02 -21.04 8.40
N LYS A 228 -32.44 -21.32 7.15
CA LYS A 228 -31.91 -20.62 5.99
C LYS A 228 -32.25 -19.13 6.05
N LEU A 229 -31.32 -18.26 5.73
CA LEU A 229 -31.57 -16.84 5.58
C LEU A 229 -32.74 -16.65 4.59
N HIS A 230 -33.77 -15.95 5.06
CA HIS A 230 -34.94 -15.68 4.26
C HIS A 230 -34.81 -14.30 3.62
N ARG A 231 -34.86 -14.30 2.29
CA ARG A 231 -35.02 -13.09 1.49
C ARG A 231 -36.49 -12.62 1.61
N GLN A 232 -36.86 -11.97 2.69
CA GLN A 232 -38.04 -11.13 2.69
C GLN A 232 -37.58 -9.68 2.74
N SER A 233 -37.62 -9.00 1.59
CA SER A 233 -37.68 -7.55 1.61
C SER A 233 -38.97 -7.19 2.33
N ILE A 234 -38.86 -6.79 3.58
CA ILE A 234 -39.99 -6.22 4.32
C ILE A 234 -40.21 -4.84 3.70
N ASN A 235 -41.14 -4.78 2.79
CA ASN A 235 -41.49 -3.56 2.07
C ASN A 235 -42.25 -2.66 3.05
N PHE A 236 -41.59 -1.84 3.81
CA PHE A 236 -42.18 -0.78 4.65
C PHE A 236 -42.58 0.41 3.77
N ASN A 237 -43.34 0.17 2.70
CA ASN A 237 -43.75 1.17 1.72
C ASN A 237 -44.57 2.34 2.26
N ASN A 238 -44.82 2.44 3.56
CA ASN A 238 -45.59 3.52 4.16
C ASN A 238 -44.86 4.37 5.21
N THR A 239 -43.58 4.10 5.53
CA THR A 239 -42.91 4.78 6.66
C THR A 239 -41.57 5.43 6.31
N GLY A 240 -41.10 5.36 5.07
CA GLY A 240 -39.80 5.93 4.68
C GLY A 240 -38.60 5.22 5.31
N VAL A 241 -38.77 4.03 5.84
CA VAL A 241 -37.69 3.17 6.35
C VAL A 241 -37.26 2.24 5.23
N GLU A 242 -35.98 2.21 4.95
CA GLU A 242 -35.42 1.30 3.96
C GLU A 242 -35.70 -0.18 4.31
N PRO A 243 -35.98 -1.03 3.32
CA PRO A 243 -36.23 -2.45 3.57
C PRO A 243 -34.92 -3.10 4.03
N PHE A 244 -34.91 -3.62 5.26
CA PHE A 244 -33.82 -4.42 5.78
C PHE A 244 -34.02 -5.86 5.36
N SER A 245 -33.02 -6.46 4.75
CA SER A 245 -33.03 -7.88 4.38
C SER A 245 -31.84 -8.59 5.01
N ASP A 246 -32.06 -9.87 5.36
CA ASP A 246 -30.94 -10.75 5.67
C ASP A 246 -30.05 -10.91 4.44
N GLY A 247 -28.76 -11.04 4.64
CA GLY A 247 -27.83 -11.15 3.54
C GLY A 247 -26.47 -11.71 3.92
N TYR A 248 -25.70 -11.98 2.90
CA TYR A 248 -24.29 -12.36 3.02
C TYR A 248 -23.41 -11.27 2.44
N ASP A 249 -22.27 -11.06 3.06
CA ASP A 249 -21.11 -10.34 2.51
C ASP A 249 -19.93 -11.32 2.48
N VAL A 250 -19.35 -11.51 1.30
CA VAL A 250 -18.31 -12.51 1.13
C VAL A 250 -17.03 -11.87 0.67
N VAL A 251 -16.00 -12.07 1.47
CA VAL A 251 -14.65 -11.59 1.21
C VAL A 251 -13.73 -12.78 1.01
N VAL A 252 -13.03 -12.76 -0.10
CA VAL A 252 -12.08 -13.78 -0.50
C VAL A 252 -10.67 -13.20 -0.38
N SER A 253 -9.80 -13.88 0.35
CA SER A 253 -8.37 -13.55 0.39
C SER A 253 -7.62 -14.37 -0.64
N LEU A 254 -6.85 -13.71 -1.48
CA LEU A 254 -5.99 -14.34 -2.48
C LEU A 254 -4.55 -14.45 -1.95
N ASP A 255 -3.79 -15.37 -2.50
CA ASP A 255 -2.38 -15.60 -2.16
C ASP A 255 -1.47 -14.42 -2.57
N SER A 256 -1.85 -13.70 -3.64
CA SER A 256 -1.13 -12.52 -4.13
C SER A 256 -2.07 -11.50 -4.75
N PRO A 257 -1.82 -10.18 -4.56
CA PRO A 257 -2.54 -9.12 -5.27
C PRO A 257 -2.42 -9.22 -6.80
N GLU A 258 -1.34 -9.83 -7.29
CA GLU A 258 -1.09 -10.00 -8.72
C GLU A 258 -2.11 -10.95 -9.37
N HIS A 259 -2.64 -11.92 -8.61
CA HIS A 259 -3.65 -12.86 -9.07
C HIS A 259 -5.07 -12.30 -9.09
N PHE A 260 -5.26 -11.07 -8.59
CA PHE A 260 -6.61 -10.49 -8.54
C PHE A 260 -7.25 -10.37 -9.91
N SER A 261 -6.52 -9.86 -10.90
CA SER A 261 -7.06 -9.69 -12.26
C SER A 261 -7.44 -11.02 -12.90
N ASP A 262 -6.64 -12.06 -12.69
CA ASP A 262 -6.90 -13.41 -13.22
C ASP A 262 -8.09 -14.04 -12.49
N TYR A 263 -8.18 -13.90 -11.18
CA TYR A 263 -9.31 -14.36 -10.39
C TYR A 263 -10.61 -13.64 -10.80
N GLN A 264 -10.57 -12.30 -10.93
CA GLN A 264 -11.70 -11.50 -11.37
C GLN A 264 -12.20 -11.95 -12.76
N ALA A 265 -11.30 -12.08 -13.74
CA ALA A 265 -11.65 -12.52 -15.08
C ALA A 265 -12.31 -13.92 -15.07
N LYS A 266 -11.73 -14.85 -14.32
CA LYS A 266 -12.25 -16.22 -14.15
C LYS A 266 -13.63 -16.25 -13.49
N MET A 267 -13.88 -15.37 -12.51
CA MET A 267 -15.18 -15.29 -11.85
C MET A 267 -16.23 -14.61 -12.71
N LEU A 268 -15.88 -13.57 -13.48
CA LEU A 268 -16.81 -12.92 -14.42
C LEU A 268 -17.32 -13.84 -15.53
N ASP A 269 -16.54 -14.87 -15.88
CA ASP A 269 -16.95 -15.88 -16.85
C ASP A 269 -17.89 -16.96 -16.26
N LYS A 270 -17.97 -17.03 -14.92
CA LYS A 270 -18.88 -17.97 -14.25
C LYS A 270 -20.29 -17.40 -14.17
N THR A 271 -21.26 -18.22 -14.51
CA THR A 271 -22.68 -17.90 -14.35
C THR A 271 -23.37 -18.95 -13.47
N ILE A 272 -24.42 -18.53 -12.81
CA ILE A 272 -25.30 -19.40 -12.00
C ILE A 272 -26.75 -19.12 -12.37
N VAL A 273 -27.55 -20.17 -12.43
CA VAL A 273 -29.00 -20.05 -12.68
C VAL A 273 -29.76 -20.28 -11.39
N ILE A 274 -30.54 -19.28 -10.98
CA ILE A 274 -31.35 -19.29 -9.76
C ILE A 274 -32.77 -18.94 -10.18
N ASP A 275 -33.73 -19.82 -9.88
CA ASP A 275 -35.14 -19.65 -10.24
C ASP A 275 -35.40 -19.36 -11.74
N GLY A 276 -34.58 -19.95 -12.61
CA GLY A 276 -34.66 -19.74 -14.06
C GLY A 276 -34.03 -18.44 -14.58
N GLN A 277 -33.52 -17.60 -13.71
CA GLN A 277 -32.81 -16.39 -14.06
C GLN A 277 -31.29 -16.64 -14.01
N GLU A 278 -30.57 -16.20 -15.06
CA GLU A 278 -29.11 -16.30 -15.12
C GLU A 278 -28.45 -15.08 -14.49
N TYR A 279 -27.52 -15.34 -13.59
CA TYR A 279 -26.68 -14.35 -12.91
C TYR A 279 -25.22 -14.62 -13.21
N ARG A 280 -24.39 -13.59 -13.12
CA ARG A 280 -22.94 -13.69 -13.18
C ARG A 280 -22.34 -13.27 -11.87
N TYR A 281 -21.18 -13.81 -11.53
CA TYR A 281 -20.41 -13.32 -10.39
C TYR A 281 -19.83 -11.94 -10.68
N THR A 282 -19.77 -11.10 -9.66
CA THR A 282 -19.03 -9.85 -9.65
C THR A 282 -17.92 -9.95 -8.62
N VAL A 283 -16.78 -9.37 -8.92
CA VAL A 283 -15.63 -9.37 -8.02
C VAL A 283 -15.08 -7.96 -7.98
N ASP A 284 -15.20 -7.34 -6.83
CA ASP A 284 -14.67 -6.03 -6.55
C ASP A 284 -13.54 -6.13 -5.53
N TYR A 285 -12.59 -5.21 -5.58
CA TYR A 285 -11.61 -5.14 -4.52
C TYR A 285 -12.28 -4.81 -3.20
N TYR A 286 -12.07 -5.66 -2.21
CA TYR A 286 -12.49 -5.40 -0.83
C TYR A 286 -11.31 -4.86 -0.04
N THR A 287 -11.13 -3.56 -0.08
CA THR A 287 -10.00 -2.96 0.61
C THR A 287 -10.47 -1.66 1.27
N GLY A 288 -10.87 -1.74 2.50
CA GLY A 288 -11.09 -0.55 3.28
C GLY A 288 -9.82 0.30 3.34
N GLY A 289 -9.62 1.21 2.38
CA GLY A 289 -8.53 2.16 2.35
C GLY A 289 -7.29 1.79 1.54
N TYR A 290 -7.04 0.53 1.15
CA TYR A 290 -5.87 0.16 0.34
C TYR A 290 -5.82 0.94 -0.99
N TRP A 291 -6.95 0.99 -1.71
CA TRP A 291 -7.03 1.69 -3.00
C TRP A 291 -6.82 3.19 -2.88
N GLU A 292 -7.36 3.83 -1.85
CA GLU A 292 -7.13 5.25 -1.60
C GLU A 292 -5.65 5.51 -1.33
N LEU A 293 -5.02 4.67 -0.50
CA LEU A 293 -3.59 4.73 -0.23
C LEU A 293 -2.76 4.41 -1.46
N PHE A 294 -3.10 3.36 -2.21
CA PHE A 294 -2.41 2.99 -3.44
C PHE A 294 -2.48 4.10 -4.50
N HIS A 295 -3.67 4.66 -4.74
CA HIS A 295 -3.86 5.77 -5.66
C HIS A 295 -3.14 7.06 -5.23
N THR A 296 -2.88 7.25 -3.95
CA THR A 296 -2.05 8.36 -3.45
C THR A 296 -0.55 8.09 -3.59
N LEU A 297 -0.11 6.84 -3.40
CA LEU A 297 1.31 6.46 -3.47
C LEU A 297 1.83 6.34 -4.91
N GLN A 298 1.04 5.81 -5.84
CA GLN A 298 1.43 5.60 -7.22
C GLN A 298 1.90 6.88 -7.94
N PRO A 299 1.17 8.03 -7.89
CA PRO A 299 1.65 9.26 -8.51
C PRO A 299 2.89 9.82 -7.81
N ILE A 300 3.09 9.57 -6.51
CA ILE A 300 4.31 9.96 -5.79
C ILE A 300 5.50 9.14 -6.31
N ALA A 301 5.34 7.83 -6.45
CA ALA A 301 6.38 6.95 -7.01
C ALA A 301 6.75 7.35 -8.44
N GLN A 302 5.77 7.60 -9.31
CA GLN A 302 6.00 8.03 -10.69
C GLN A 302 6.73 9.38 -10.76
N ARG A 303 6.31 10.36 -9.95
CA ARG A 303 6.99 11.67 -9.88
C ARG A 303 8.42 11.53 -9.36
N SER A 304 8.65 10.73 -8.34
CA SER A 304 9.98 10.48 -7.80
C SER A 304 10.90 9.81 -8.83
N LEU A 305 10.40 8.85 -9.59
CA LEU A 305 11.13 8.22 -10.70
C LEU A 305 11.49 9.23 -11.80
N LEU A 306 10.55 10.09 -12.20
CA LEU A 306 10.81 11.12 -13.21
C LEU A 306 11.86 12.12 -12.74
N ILE A 307 11.81 12.55 -11.48
CA ILE A 307 12.80 13.45 -10.87
C ILE A 307 14.17 12.75 -10.83
N GLU A 308 14.23 11.49 -10.41
CA GLU A 308 15.48 10.72 -10.38
C GLU A 308 16.13 10.63 -11.77
N LEU A 309 15.36 10.28 -12.80
CA LEU A 309 15.82 10.23 -14.18
C LEU A 309 16.32 11.59 -14.69
N LEU A 310 15.57 12.65 -14.43
CA LEU A 310 15.92 14.00 -14.86
C LEU A 310 17.23 14.46 -14.19
N VAL A 311 17.36 14.26 -12.89
CA VAL A 311 18.58 14.62 -12.14
C VAL A 311 19.77 13.76 -12.59
N ALA A 312 19.58 12.46 -12.86
CA ALA A 312 20.62 11.59 -13.40
C ALA A 312 21.12 12.06 -14.78
N VAL A 313 20.21 12.45 -15.66
CA VAL A 313 20.56 13.02 -16.98
C VAL A 313 21.32 14.34 -16.84
N LEU A 314 20.87 15.23 -15.96
CA LEU A 314 21.58 16.50 -15.68
C LEU A 314 22.97 16.26 -15.09
N PHE A 315 23.10 15.31 -14.18
CA PHE A 315 24.39 14.92 -13.60
C PHE A 315 25.35 14.35 -14.67
N ALA A 316 24.85 13.49 -15.56
CA ALA A 316 25.61 12.96 -16.66
C ALA A 316 26.07 14.06 -17.63
N ALA A 317 25.14 14.94 -18.03
CA ALA A 317 25.45 16.05 -18.92
C ALA A 317 26.50 17.01 -18.32
N LEU A 318 26.36 17.34 -17.03
CA LEU A 318 27.33 18.18 -16.32
C LEU A 318 28.70 17.50 -16.27
N THR A 319 28.76 16.23 -15.88
CA THR A 319 30.02 15.47 -15.74
C THR A 319 30.75 15.38 -17.09
N LEU A 320 30.03 15.04 -18.17
CA LEU A 320 30.61 14.96 -19.52
C LEU A 320 31.08 16.34 -20.02
N THR A 321 30.25 17.36 -19.82
CA THR A 321 30.60 18.73 -20.25
C THR A 321 31.83 19.24 -19.49
N ALA A 322 31.86 19.07 -18.17
CA ALA A 322 32.98 19.44 -17.33
C ALA A 322 34.27 18.72 -17.76
N ALA A 323 34.18 17.42 -18.05
CA ALA A 323 35.29 16.62 -18.54
C ALA A 323 35.87 17.16 -19.87
N VAL A 324 34.96 17.47 -20.83
CA VAL A 324 35.40 18.04 -22.14
C VAL A 324 36.00 19.44 -21.99
N ILE A 325 35.41 20.31 -21.18
CA ILE A 325 35.91 21.66 -20.93
C ILE A 325 37.30 21.59 -20.25
N ASN A 326 37.48 20.75 -19.25
CA ASN A 326 38.77 20.56 -18.57
C ASN A 326 39.82 19.99 -19.54
N LEU A 327 39.45 19.06 -20.38
CA LEU A 327 40.32 18.50 -21.38
C LEU A 327 40.78 19.57 -22.39
N ARG A 328 39.85 20.40 -22.90
CA ARG A 328 40.17 21.48 -23.84
C ARG A 328 41.07 22.53 -23.20
N ALA A 329 40.81 22.92 -21.96
CA ALA A 329 41.61 23.93 -21.24
C ALA A 329 43.07 23.49 -21.00
N ARG A 330 43.33 22.16 -20.98
CA ARG A 330 44.67 21.61 -20.75
C ARG A 330 45.36 21.09 -22.00
N LYS A 331 44.76 21.26 -23.15
CA LYS A 331 45.29 20.77 -24.42
C LYS A 331 46.72 21.19 -24.65
N GLN A 332 47.08 22.46 -24.39
CA GLN A 332 48.45 22.97 -24.52
C GLN A 332 49.40 22.34 -23.50
N GLN A 333 48.97 22.16 -22.25
CA GLN A 333 49.81 21.51 -21.22
C GLN A 333 50.17 20.07 -21.61
N PHE A 334 49.20 19.32 -22.16
CA PHE A 334 49.46 17.96 -22.67
C PHE A 334 50.41 17.96 -23.85
N GLY A 335 50.32 18.96 -24.73
CA GLY A 335 51.28 19.13 -25.83
C GLY A 335 52.72 19.34 -25.34
N ILE A 336 52.90 20.20 -24.34
CA ILE A 336 54.24 20.45 -23.73
C ILE A 336 54.77 19.20 -23.03
N LEU A 337 53.95 18.49 -22.25
CA LEU A 337 54.38 17.28 -21.55
C LEU A 337 54.78 16.16 -22.53
N LEU A 338 54.03 16.01 -23.61
CA LEU A 338 54.36 15.05 -24.67
C LEU A 338 55.68 15.43 -25.42
N SER A 339 55.94 16.74 -25.64
CA SER A 339 57.17 17.21 -26.26
C SER A 339 58.40 17.06 -25.34
N MET A 340 58.20 17.06 -24.02
CA MET A 340 59.23 16.74 -23.04
C MET A 340 59.51 15.24 -22.87
N GLY A 341 58.87 14.39 -23.64
CA GLY A 341 59.06 12.94 -23.61
C GLY A 341 58.27 12.20 -22.57
N MET A 342 57.28 12.84 -21.93
CA MET A 342 56.40 12.15 -20.95
C MET A 342 55.52 11.13 -21.68
N PRO A 343 55.48 9.87 -21.23
CA PRO A 343 54.68 8.85 -21.89
C PRO A 343 53.19 9.13 -21.74
N ARG A 344 52.40 8.82 -22.77
CA ARG A 344 50.97 9.11 -22.83
C ARG A 344 50.17 8.48 -21.67
N HIS A 345 50.57 7.28 -21.23
CA HIS A 345 49.87 6.60 -20.14
C HIS A 345 50.03 7.31 -18.80
N GLU A 346 51.15 7.98 -18.51
CA GLU A 346 51.32 8.76 -17.28
C GLU A 346 50.43 10.02 -17.28
N ILE A 347 50.30 10.67 -18.43
CA ILE A 347 49.43 11.84 -18.60
C ILE A 347 47.96 11.42 -18.41
N LEU A 348 47.56 10.29 -19.04
CA LEU A 348 46.22 9.72 -18.90
C LEU A 348 45.94 9.35 -17.45
N LEU A 349 46.87 8.62 -16.81
CA LEU A 349 46.68 8.18 -15.42
C LEU A 349 46.52 9.38 -14.46
N SER A 350 47.36 10.39 -14.60
CA SER A 350 47.27 11.61 -13.77
C SER A 350 45.94 12.32 -13.94
N TYR A 351 45.44 12.40 -15.18
CA TYR A 351 44.17 13.07 -15.45
C TYR A 351 42.97 12.24 -15.00
N CYS A 352 42.97 10.93 -15.16
CA CYS A 352 41.93 10.05 -14.63
C CYS A 352 41.88 10.09 -13.12
N LEU A 353 43.03 10.05 -12.44
CA LEU A 353 43.07 10.20 -10.97
C LEU A 353 42.47 11.51 -10.49
N GLU A 354 42.75 12.59 -11.22
CA GLU A 354 42.18 13.89 -10.90
C GLU A 354 40.63 13.90 -10.98
N GLN A 355 40.07 13.34 -12.05
CA GLN A 355 38.62 13.25 -12.22
C GLN A 355 37.97 12.34 -11.15
N ILE A 356 38.62 11.23 -10.82
CA ILE A 356 38.16 10.32 -9.76
C ILE A 356 38.14 11.03 -8.39
N LEU A 357 39.19 11.80 -8.07
CA LEU A 357 39.25 12.53 -6.82
C LEU A 357 38.14 13.60 -6.69
N VAL A 358 37.93 14.36 -7.77
CA VAL A 358 36.84 15.36 -7.81
C VAL A 358 35.49 14.70 -7.68
N PHE A 359 35.27 13.58 -8.37
CA PHE A 359 34.04 12.81 -8.30
C PHE A 359 33.79 12.27 -6.88
N LEU A 360 34.79 11.63 -6.26
CA LEU A 360 34.67 11.12 -4.89
C LEU A 360 34.34 12.22 -3.90
N ALA A 361 35.02 13.37 -4.01
CA ALA A 361 34.72 14.53 -3.17
C ALA A 361 33.27 15.01 -3.38
N SER A 362 32.79 15.04 -4.63
CA SER A 362 31.41 15.43 -4.95
C SER A 362 30.38 14.44 -4.37
N VAL A 363 30.63 13.13 -4.49
CA VAL A 363 29.75 12.07 -3.96
C VAL A 363 29.70 12.13 -2.43
N LEU A 364 30.86 12.25 -1.78
CA LEU A 364 30.90 12.33 -0.31
C LEU A 364 30.19 13.57 0.23
N LEU A 365 30.46 14.73 -0.36
CA LEU A 365 29.81 15.98 0.04
C LEU A 365 28.31 15.94 -0.27
N GLY A 366 27.94 15.43 -1.43
CA GLY A 366 26.53 15.29 -1.84
C GLY A 366 25.77 14.27 -1.00
N ALA A 367 26.40 13.15 -0.61
CA ALA A 367 25.81 12.20 0.33
C ALA A 367 25.54 12.88 1.70
N LEU A 368 26.51 13.63 2.21
CA LEU A 368 26.34 14.37 3.45
C LEU A 368 25.19 15.39 3.35
N LEU A 369 25.15 16.18 2.28
CA LEU A 369 24.08 17.15 2.04
C LEU A 369 22.72 16.48 1.88
N GLY A 370 22.65 15.36 1.15
CA GLY A 370 21.41 14.59 0.98
C GLY A 370 20.89 14.02 2.29
N LEU A 371 21.75 13.44 3.12
CA LEU A 371 21.39 12.92 4.45
C LEU A 371 20.94 14.01 5.40
N LEU A 372 21.48 15.24 5.30
CA LEU A 372 21.04 16.37 6.11
C LEU A 372 19.73 16.98 5.61
N ALA A 373 19.50 17.00 4.31
CA ALA A 373 18.31 17.58 3.70
C ALA A 373 17.07 16.66 3.79
N ALA A 374 17.25 15.35 3.73
CA ALA A 374 16.15 14.38 3.68
C ALA A 374 15.20 14.46 4.90
N PRO A 375 15.67 14.55 6.15
CA PRO A 375 14.79 14.70 7.31
C PRO A 375 13.97 15.99 7.28
N ALA A 376 14.54 17.09 6.76
CA ALA A 376 13.84 18.37 6.61
C ALA A 376 12.69 18.29 5.60
N LEU A 377 12.75 17.32 4.68
CA LEU A 377 11.71 17.03 3.68
C LEU A 377 10.76 15.89 4.12
N GLY A 378 10.94 15.35 5.32
CA GLY A 378 10.16 14.21 5.82
C GLY A 378 10.48 12.90 5.10
N ILE A 379 11.63 12.79 4.42
CA ILE A 379 12.03 11.62 3.65
C ILE A 379 13.05 10.80 4.46
N SER A 380 12.79 9.50 4.60
CA SER A 380 13.78 8.55 5.10
C SER A 380 14.58 8.01 3.92
N ILE A 381 15.92 7.98 4.03
CA ILE A 381 16.78 7.39 3.00
C ILE A 381 17.15 5.97 3.42
N PRO A 382 16.49 4.93 2.86
CA PRO A 382 16.84 3.55 3.16
C PRO A 382 18.20 3.20 2.52
N ALA A 383 18.86 2.18 3.08
CA ALA A 383 20.17 1.75 2.57
C ALA A 383 20.16 1.40 1.06
N LYS A 384 19.04 0.91 0.54
CA LYS A 384 18.86 0.60 -0.89
C LYS A 384 18.97 1.83 -1.80
N ALA A 385 18.63 3.04 -1.30
CA ALA A 385 18.74 4.29 -2.07
C ALA A 385 20.18 4.63 -2.45
N PHE A 386 21.16 4.15 -1.68
CA PHE A 386 22.57 4.29 -2.04
C PHE A 386 22.96 3.51 -3.31
N GLY A 387 22.08 2.67 -3.82
CA GLY A 387 22.22 2.09 -5.17
C GLY A 387 22.39 3.14 -6.28
N ALA A 388 21.84 4.36 -6.11
CA ALA A 388 22.05 5.48 -7.01
C ALA A 388 23.54 5.86 -7.19
N VAL A 389 24.39 5.57 -6.23
CA VAL A 389 25.86 5.75 -6.33
C VAL A 389 26.43 4.95 -7.50
N TRP A 390 25.94 3.74 -7.75
CA TRP A 390 26.40 2.90 -8.85
C TRP A 390 26.09 3.49 -10.22
N TYR A 391 24.95 4.17 -10.38
CA TYR A 391 24.64 4.91 -11.63
C TYR A 391 25.66 6.02 -11.86
N CYS A 392 26.03 6.75 -10.80
CA CYS A 392 27.04 7.81 -10.89
C CYS A 392 28.42 7.27 -11.23
N PHE A 393 28.82 6.11 -10.70
CA PHE A 393 30.07 5.42 -11.12
C PHE A 393 30.02 4.99 -12.57
N GLY A 394 28.89 4.49 -13.06
CA GLY A 394 28.69 4.18 -14.47
C GLY A 394 28.88 5.41 -15.37
N ILE A 395 28.30 6.56 -15.00
CA ILE A 395 28.45 7.83 -15.72
C ILE A 395 29.92 8.28 -15.73
N LEU A 396 30.60 8.20 -14.58
CA LEU A 396 32.01 8.51 -14.51
C LEU A 396 32.86 7.61 -15.43
N ALA A 397 32.59 6.30 -15.42
CA ALA A 397 33.32 5.36 -16.28
C ALA A 397 33.15 5.71 -17.76
N VAL A 398 31.95 6.04 -18.22
CA VAL A 398 31.69 6.50 -19.59
C VAL A 398 32.44 7.80 -19.88
N ALA A 399 32.43 8.77 -18.97
CA ALA A 399 33.14 10.03 -19.11
C ALA A 399 34.67 9.79 -19.25
N LEU A 400 35.23 8.90 -18.42
CA LEU A 400 36.66 8.51 -18.51
C LEU A 400 37.03 7.84 -19.84
N VAL A 401 36.18 6.93 -20.33
CA VAL A 401 36.40 6.28 -21.64
C VAL A 401 36.41 7.32 -22.77
N VAL A 402 35.42 8.23 -22.79
CA VAL A 402 35.34 9.31 -23.78
C VAL A 402 36.61 10.17 -23.74
N MET A 403 37.09 10.52 -22.54
CA MET A 403 38.31 11.29 -22.37
C MET A 403 39.55 10.55 -22.84
N VAL A 404 39.73 9.29 -22.46
CA VAL A 404 40.84 8.46 -22.89
C VAL A 404 40.88 8.37 -24.43
N CYS A 405 39.75 8.08 -25.07
CA CYS A 405 39.65 8.03 -26.54
C CYS A 405 40.01 9.38 -27.18
N THR A 406 39.67 10.49 -26.55
CA THR A 406 39.97 11.83 -27.06
C THR A 406 41.47 12.15 -26.94
N ILE A 407 42.08 11.85 -25.78
CA ILE A 407 43.52 12.08 -25.56
C ILE A 407 44.38 11.21 -26.48
N LEU A 408 44.00 9.95 -26.71
CA LEU A 408 44.73 9.06 -27.62
C LEU A 408 44.74 9.56 -29.06
N ARG A 409 43.74 10.33 -29.49
CA ARG A 409 43.65 10.93 -30.83
C ARG A 409 44.48 12.20 -30.97
N PHE A 410 45.08 12.76 -29.89
CA PHE A 410 45.88 13.96 -29.93
C PHE A 410 47.24 13.68 -30.64
N ARG A 411 47.53 14.52 -31.68
CA ARG A 411 48.83 14.54 -32.34
C ARG A 411 49.64 15.72 -31.76
N PRO A 412 50.88 15.52 -31.25
CA PRO A 412 51.68 16.56 -30.59
C PRO A 412 51.85 17.83 -31.43
N ILE A 413 52.15 17.66 -32.73
CA ILE A 413 52.37 18.77 -33.65
C ILE A 413 51.15 19.69 -33.84
N LYS A 414 49.92 19.09 -33.81
CA LYS A 414 48.66 19.88 -33.90
C LYS A 414 48.32 20.59 -32.62
N LEU A 415 48.82 20.15 -31.47
CA LEU A 415 48.53 20.72 -30.14
C LEU A 415 49.32 22.02 -29.86
N LEU A 416 50.49 22.16 -30.51
CA LEU A 416 51.41 23.31 -30.33
C LEU A 416 51.14 24.43 -31.34
N ARG A 417 50.38 24.19 -32.41
CA ARG A 417 50.14 25.13 -33.51
C ARG A 417 48.92 26.05 -33.32
N ASN A 418 48.09 25.83 -32.33
CA ASN A 418 46.98 26.65 -31.91
C ASN A 418 47.20 27.11 -30.46
#